data_791f40273266425309f9b5ab730723a8
#
_entry.id   791f40273266425309f9b5ab730723a8
#
_cell.length_a   1.000
_cell.length_b   1.000
_cell.length_c   1.000
_cell.angle_alpha   90.00
_cell.angle_beta   90.00
_cell.angle_gamma   90.00
#
_symmetry.space_group_name_H-M   'P 1'
#
loop_
_entity.id
_entity.type
_entity.pdbx_description
1 polymer ?
#
loop_
_entity_poly.entity_id
_entity_poly.type
_entity_poly.pdbx_seq_one_letter_code
_entity_poly.pdbx_strand_id
1 'polypeptide(L)'
;MSIRNSLLRTYFARRMKAIDRFRRHPDQVQAEMFRQLIARGADTEFGRRHGVAKHLTPEAFAARVGVQDYESFKPYIERMLAGEKNVAAPGWVTLFARSSGTTSDRSKFIPVTRESVWWNHTLGMRDVAAVYASAKPQTKIFDGKTLTLGGSYVRENGALIGDLSAVLISQTPFWSGWFRAPKMETALIPDFDRKIEGICRECTREKITAFAGVPSWNLVLMRRVLEYTGKSNLLEVCLLYTSDAADE
;
A
#
# COMPACT_ATOMS: atom_id res chain seq x y z
N MET A 1 -14.21 16.20 19.49
CA MET A 1 -13.27 15.14 19.06
C MET A 1 -13.70 13.86 19.76
N SER A 2 -13.90 12.76 19.02
CA SER A 2 -14.35 11.50 19.62
C SER A 2 -13.21 10.81 20.40
N ILE A 3 -13.57 9.96 21.38
CA ILE A 3 -12.61 9.12 22.11
C ILE A 3 -11.79 8.27 21.13
N ARG A 4 -12.44 7.73 20.09
CA ARG A 4 -11.81 6.97 19.00
C ARG A 4 -10.70 7.78 18.31
N ASN A 5 -10.98 9.03 17.94
CA ASN A 5 -10.02 9.90 17.29
C ASN A 5 -8.80 10.18 18.18
N SER A 6 -9.03 10.44 19.48
CA SER A 6 -7.95 10.66 20.44
C SER A 6 -7.06 9.44 20.62
N LEU A 7 -7.64 8.24 20.73
CA LEU A 7 -6.90 6.99 20.87
C LEU A 7 -6.04 6.70 19.62
N LEU A 8 -6.62 6.86 18.44
CA LEU A 8 -5.91 6.62 17.19
C LEU A 8 -4.80 7.65 16.96
N ARG A 9 -5.03 8.91 17.26
CA ARG A 9 -3.96 9.93 17.22
C ARG A 9 -2.80 9.55 18.12
N THR A 10 -3.06 9.17 19.38
CA THR A 10 -2.02 8.73 20.31
C THR A 10 -1.27 7.50 19.78
N TYR A 11 -1.99 6.55 19.21
CA TYR A 11 -1.39 5.36 18.60
C TYR A 11 -0.44 5.72 17.45
N PHE A 12 -0.90 6.55 16.52
CA PHE A 12 -0.08 6.96 15.38
C PHE A 12 1.06 7.89 15.78
N ALA A 13 0.85 8.79 16.75
CA ALA A 13 1.90 9.70 17.23
C ALA A 13 3.17 8.97 17.74
N ARG A 14 3.04 7.72 18.18
CA ARG A 14 4.20 6.89 18.55
C ARG A 14 5.18 6.69 17.39
N ARG A 15 4.70 6.72 16.15
CA ARG A 15 5.55 6.60 14.96
C ARG A 15 6.46 7.81 14.75
N MET A 16 6.09 8.98 15.28
CA MET A 16 6.91 10.19 15.15
C MET A 16 8.32 10.00 15.68
N LYS A 17 8.53 9.16 16.70
CA LYS A 17 9.88 8.83 17.20
C LYS A 17 10.75 8.18 16.13
N ALA A 18 10.19 7.25 15.35
CA ALA A 18 10.92 6.60 14.26
C ALA A 18 11.14 7.58 13.09
N ILE A 19 10.15 8.41 12.77
CA ILE A 19 10.26 9.44 11.73
C ILE A 19 11.35 10.46 12.09
N ASP A 20 11.38 10.90 13.35
CA ASP A 20 12.46 11.79 13.84
C ASP A 20 13.83 11.12 13.76
N ARG A 21 13.92 9.81 14.02
CA ARG A 21 15.17 9.06 13.85
C ARG A 21 15.59 9.01 12.38
N PHE A 22 14.67 8.78 11.44
CA PHE A 22 14.96 8.83 9.99
C PHE A 22 15.51 10.19 9.58
N ARG A 23 14.92 11.26 10.10
CA ARG A 23 15.31 12.63 9.80
C ARG A 23 16.68 13.00 10.37
N ARG A 24 16.97 12.55 11.59
CA ARG A 24 18.21 12.93 12.31
C ARG A 24 19.39 12.04 11.97
N HIS A 25 19.14 10.76 11.65
CA HIS A 25 20.15 9.73 11.44
C HIS A 25 19.86 8.87 10.20
N PRO A 26 19.69 9.48 8.99
CA PRO A 26 19.31 8.76 7.79
C PRO A 26 20.30 7.66 7.42
N ASP A 27 21.59 7.94 7.46
CA ASP A 27 22.63 7.00 7.06
C ASP A 27 22.66 5.76 7.97
N GLN A 28 22.46 5.95 9.28
CA GLN A 28 22.40 4.83 10.22
C GLN A 28 21.18 3.94 9.95
N VAL A 29 20.03 4.55 9.71
CA VAL A 29 18.79 3.81 9.41
C VAL A 29 18.89 3.08 8.09
N GLN A 30 19.48 3.69 7.06
CA GLN A 30 19.74 3.02 5.78
C GLN A 30 20.70 1.85 5.94
N ALA A 31 21.79 2.02 6.67
CA ALA A 31 22.77 0.95 6.91
C ALA A 31 22.16 -0.22 7.68
N GLU A 32 21.29 0.04 8.66
CA GLU A 32 20.57 -1.01 9.39
C GLU A 32 19.59 -1.77 8.47
N MET A 33 18.83 -1.05 7.65
CA MET A 33 17.89 -1.66 6.71
C MET A 33 18.63 -2.48 5.65
N PHE A 34 19.71 -1.94 5.10
CA PHE A 34 20.53 -2.65 4.14
C PHE A 34 21.05 -3.98 4.72
N ARG A 35 21.62 -3.96 5.93
CA ARG A 35 22.10 -5.18 6.60
C ARG A 35 21.00 -6.22 6.79
N GLN A 36 19.78 -5.80 7.14
CA GLN A 36 18.65 -6.70 7.28
C GLN A 36 18.23 -7.33 5.95
N LEU A 37 18.18 -6.53 4.87
CA LEU A 37 17.84 -7.02 3.54
C LEU A 37 18.89 -7.99 3.00
N ILE A 38 20.17 -7.65 3.13
CA ILE A 38 21.29 -8.50 2.71
C ILE A 38 21.31 -9.83 3.48
N ALA A 39 21.14 -9.79 4.80
CA ALA A 39 21.12 -11.00 5.62
C ALA A 39 19.99 -11.97 5.21
N ARG A 40 18.84 -11.43 4.80
CA ARG A 40 17.70 -12.23 4.30
C ARG A 40 17.90 -12.73 2.88
N GLY A 41 18.49 -11.90 2.01
CA GLY A 41 18.72 -12.24 0.60
C GLY A 41 19.89 -13.23 0.39
N ALA A 42 20.86 -13.30 1.31
CA ALA A 42 22.05 -14.11 1.16
C ALA A 42 21.80 -15.60 0.91
N ASP A 43 20.78 -16.17 1.55
CA ASP A 43 20.45 -17.58 1.47
C ASP A 43 19.50 -17.91 0.30
N THR A 44 19.10 -16.93 -0.52
CA THR A 44 18.35 -17.15 -1.77
C THR A 44 19.27 -17.63 -2.89
N GLU A 45 18.70 -18.18 -3.96
CA GLU A 45 19.49 -18.55 -5.14
C GLU A 45 20.17 -17.33 -5.75
N PHE A 46 19.42 -16.24 -5.92
CA PHE A 46 19.99 -14.98 -6.41
C PHE A 46 21.16 -14.52 -5.53
N GLY A 47 20.98 -14.55 -4.22
CA GLY A 47 22.06 -14.18 -3.28
C GLY A 47 23.29 -15.05 -3.44
N ARG A 48 23.13 -16.36 -3.46
CA ARG A 48 24.26 -17.30 -3.64
C ARG A 48 24.94 -17.11 -4.99
N ARG A 49 24.17 -16.96 -6.08
CA ARG A 49 24.71 -16.79 -7.43
C ARG A 49 25.56 -15.53 -7.56
N HIS A 50 25.20 -14.46 -6.87
CA HIS A 50 25.92 -13.19 -6.86
C HIS A 50 26.92 -13.06 -5.69
N GLY A 51 27.15 -14.11 -4.93
CA GLY A 51 28.08 -14.09 -3.80
C GLY A 51 27.67 -13.11 -2.69
N VAL A 52 26.36 -12.91 -2.49
CA VAL A 52 25.83 -12.03 -1.44
C VAL A 52 26.07 -12.68 -0.09
N ALA A 53 26.97 -12.12 0.71
CA ALA A 53 27.23 -12.55 2.09
C ALA A 53 26.50 -11.62 3.07
N LYS A 54 26.14 -12.15 4.27
CA LYS A 54 25.33 -11.42 5.28
C LYS A 54 25.93 -10.11 5.79
N HIS A 55 27.21 -9.89 5.53
CA HIS A 55 27.95 -8.71 6.02
C HIS A 55 28.55 -7.86 4.89
N LEU A 56 27.99 -7.95 3.68
CA LEU A 56 28.44 -7.10 2.59
C LEU A 56 28.18 -5.62 2.89
N THR A 57 29.12 -4.77 2.45
CA THR A 57 28.88 -3.33 2.39
C THR A 57 28.03 -2.99 1.14
N PRO A 58 27.38 -1.81 1.11
CA PRO A 58 26.66 -1.38 -0.08
C PRO A 58 27.51 -1.36 -1.36
N GLU A 59 28.77 -0.91 -1.25
CA GLU A 59 29.71 -0.85 -2.38
C GLU A 59 30.07 -2.26 -2.87
N ALA A 60 30.33 -3.18 -1.96
CA ALA A 60 30.65 -4.57 -2.31
C ALA A 60 29.42 -5.28 -2.91
N PHE A 61 28.22 -4.97 -2.45
CA PHE A 61 26.97 -5.47 -3.04
C PHE A 61 26.80 -4.92 -4.47
N ALA A 62 26.94 -3.61 -4.67
CA ALA A 62 26.83 -2.98 -5.98
C ALA A 62 27.85 -3.55 -6.99
N ALA A 63 29.09 -3.78 -6.54
CA ALA A 63 30.13 -4.37 -7.39
C ALA A 63 29.84 -5.82 -7.81
N ARG A 64 29.16 -6.60 -6.95
CA ARG A 64 28.87 -8.03 -7.23
C ARG A 64 27.58 -8.23 -8.02
N VAL A 65 26.56 -7.50 -7.70
CA VAL A 65 25.22 -7.65 -8.33
C VAL A 65 25.13 -6.83 -9.61
N GLY A 66 25.72 -5.63 -9.63
CA GLY A 66 25.59 -4.69 -10.73
C GLY A 66 24.17 -4.13 -10.85
N VAL A 67 23.95 -3.30 -11.88
CA VAL A 67 22.63 -2.79 -12.22
C VAL A 67 21.86 -3.86 -12.99
N GLN A 68 20.65 -4.16 -12.55
CA GLN A 68 19.77 -5.13 -13.21
C GLN A 68 18.59 -4.39 -13.82
N ASP A 69 18.24 -4.72 -15.06
CA ASP A 69 16.97 -4.34 -15.66
C ASP A 69 15.88 -5.38 -15.37
N TYR A 70 14.65 -5.08 -15.77
CA TYR A 70 13.54 -6.02 -15.56
C TYR A 70 13.71 -7.33 -16.32
N GLU A 71 14.22 -7.28 -17.54
CA GLU A 71 14.36 -8.47 -18.39
C GLU A 71 15.43 -9.44 -17.84
N SER A 72 16.52 -8.91 -17.29
CA SER A 72 17.53 -9.71 -16.60
C SER A 72 16.99 -10.39 -15.34
N PHE A 73 16.07 -9.73 -14.64
CA PHE A 73 15.49 -10.25 -13.39
C PHE A 73 14.25 -11.11 -13.61
N LYS A 74 13.58 -10.97 -14.75
CA LYS A 74 12.34 -11.66 -15.12
C LYS A 74 12.40 -13.19 -14.97
N PRO A 75 13.47 -13.91 -15.34
CA PRO A 75 13.53 -15.35 -15.13
C PRO A 75 13.36 -15.78 -13.67
N TYR A 76 13.87 -14.99 -12.72
CA TYR A 76 13.65 -15.24 -11.29
C TYR A 76 12.19 -15.01 -10.89
N ILE A 77 11.55 -13.97 -11.46
CA ILE A 77 10.15 -13.65 -11.18
C ILE A 77 9.24 -14.76 -11.71
N GLU A 78 9.47 -15.27 -12.92
CA GLU A 78 8.69 -16.33 -13.54
C GLU A 78 8.76 -17.64 -12.71
N ARG A 79 9.92 -17.97 -12.18
CA ARG A 79 10.09 -19.13 -11.29
C ARG A 79 9.36 -18.93 -9.96
N MET A 80 9.39 -17.72 -9.38
CA MET A 80 8.60 -17.39 -8.18
C MET A 80 7.10 -17.48 -8.45
N LEU A 81 6.63 -17.02 -9.62
CA LEU A 81 5.24 -17.17 -10.08
C LEU A 81 4.83 -18.64 -10.25
N ALA A 82 5.75 -19.48 -10.70
CA ALA A 82 5.56 -20.94 -10.78
C ALA A 82 5.57 -21.63 -9.40
N GLY A 83 5.76 -20.88 -8.31
CA GLY A 83 5.72 -21.40 -6.94
C GLY A 83 7.06 -21.85 -6.37
N GLU A 84 8.16 -21.60 -7.07
CA GLU A 84 9.49 -21.96 -6.59
C GLU A 84 9.90 -21.06 -5.42
N LYS A 85 10.49 -21.68 -4.39
CA LYS A 85 10.85 -21.01 -3.12
C LYS A 85 12.32 -20.58 -3.13
N ASN A 86 12.62 -19.55 -2.36
CA ASN A 86 14.00 -19.07 -2.14
C ASN A 86 14.76 -18.69 -3.44
N VAL A 87 14.05 -18.23 -4.47
CA VAL A 87 14.64 -17.83 -5.74
C VAL A 87 15.35 -16.47 -5.58
N ALA A 88 14.62 -15.36 -5.51
CA ALA A 88 15.18 -14.02 -5.29
C ALA A 88 14.67 -13.38 -3.99
N ALA A 89 13.71 -14.02 -3.32
CA ALA A 89 13.22 -13.66 -1.99
C ALA A 89 13.14 -14.91 -1.13
N PRO A 90 13.30 -14.78 0.20
CA PRO A 90 13.18 -15.92 1.11
C PRO A 90 11.78 -16.51 1.11
N GLY A 91 11.70 -17.84 1.14
CA GLY A 91 10.46 -18.58 1.23
C GLY A 91 9.65 -18.58 -0.06
N TRP A 92 8.34 -18.72 0.06
CA TRP A 92 7.39 -18.73 -1.04
C TRP A 92 6.74 -17.35 -1.19
N VAL A 93 6.91 -16.73 -2.35
CA VAL A 93 6.23 -15.47 -2.70
C VAL A 93 4.88 -15.81 -3.32
N THR A 94 3.82 -15.37 -2.67
CA THR A 94 2.43 -15.64 -3.08
C THR A 94 1.69 -14.38 -3.53
N LEU A 95 2.33 -13.22 -3.47
CA LEU A 95 1.74 -11.93 -3.83
C LEU A 95 2.57 -11.29 -4.95
N PHE A 96 1.89 -10.88 -6.01
CA PHE A 96 2.54 -10.19 -7.13
C PHE A 96 1.73 -8.97 -7.54
N ALA A 97 2.38 -7.82 -7.58
CA ALA A 97 1.82 -6.63 -8.19
C ALA A 97 2.05 -6.67 -9.70
N ARG A 98 1.04 -6.23 -10.47
CA ARG A 98 1.11 -6.07 -11.90
C ARG A 98 1.18 -4.59 -12.25
N SER A 99 2.22 -4.17 -12.98
CA SER A 99 2.34 -2.80 -13.43
C SER A 99 1.44 -2.52 -14.62
N SER A 100 1.05 -1.26 -14.80
CA SER A 100 0.16 -0.83 -15.90
C SER A 100 0.80 -0.84 -17.30
N GLY A 101 2.09 -1.18 -17.43
CA GLY A 101 2.75 -1.41 -18.71
C GLY A 101 2.73 -0.24 -19.71
N THR A 102 3.36 0.88 -19.36
CA THR A 102 3.33 2.09 -20.23
C THR A 102 4.43 2.15 -21.28
N THR A 103 5.44 1.31 -21.26
CA THR A 103 6.62 1.41 -22.14
C THR A 103 6.94 0.20 -23.02
N SER A 104 6.33 -0.93 -22.74
CA SER A 104 6.41 -2.11 -23.60
C SER A 104 5.12 -2.89 -23.39
N ASP A 105 4.32 -3.11 -24.38
CA ASP A 105 2.99 -3.76 -24.42
C ASP A 105 2.73 -4.96 -23.45
N ARG A 106 3.59 -5.18 -22.47
CA ARG A 106 3.50 -6.28 -21.50
C ARG A 106 3.59 -5.77 -20.05
N SER A 107 2.56 -6.07 -19.28
CA SER A 107 2.57 -5.83 -17.84
C SER A 107 3.74 -6.55 -17.16
N LYS A 108 4.43 -5.86 -16.26
CA LYS A 108 5.52 -6.42 -15.45
C LYS A 108 4.96 -6.95 -14.13
N PHE A 109 5.44 -8.12 -13.71
CA PHE A 109 5.12 -8.69 -12.41
C PHE A 109 6.19 -8.31 -11.40
N ILE A 110 5.77 -7.85 -10.25
CA ILE A 110 6.65 -7.41 -9.16
C ILE A 110 6.33 -8.26 -7.93
N PRO A 111 7.27 -9.09 -7.46
CA PRO A 111 7.07 -9.90 -6.26
C PRO A 111 6.84 -8.99 -5.04
N VAL A 112 5.81 -9.28 -4.27
CA VAL A 112 5.47 -8.55 -3.03
C VAL A 112 5.63 -9.51 -1.86
N THR A 113 6.69 -9.33 -1.09
CA THR A 113 6.93 -10.16 0.10
C THR A 113 6.13 -9.66 1.30
N ARG A 114 5.94 -10.51 2.32
CA ARG A 114 5.29 -10.10 3.58
C ARG A 114 6.05 -8.96 4.26
N GLU A 115 7.36 -8.98 4.16
CA GLU A 115 8.23 -7.92 4.66
C GLU A 115 7.98 -6.61 3.92
N SER A 116 7.88 -6.65 2.59
CA SER A 116 7.54 -5.47 1.78
C SER A 116 6.17 -4.91 2.16
N VAL A 117 5.16 -5.75 2.35
CA VAL A 117 3.83 -5.33 2.84
C VAL A 117 3.96 -4.60 4.19
N TRP A 118 4.75 -5.14 5.11
CA TRP A 118 4.90 -4.55 6.44
C TRP A 118 5.78 -3.30 6.43
N TRP A 119 7.03 -3.42 5.93
CA TRP A 119 8.04 -2.38 6.07
C TRP A 119 7.79 -1.17 5.15
N ASN A 120 7.37 -1.41 3.90
CA ASN A 120 7.12 -0.31 2.97
C ASN A 120 5.69 0.22 3.08
N HIS A 121 4.69 -0.67 2.99
CA HIS A 121 3.31 -0.21 2.81
C HIS A 121 2.61 0.05 4.14
N THR A 122 2.65 -0.90 5.08
CA THR A 122 1.95 -0.74 6.36
C THR A 122 2.60 0.36 7.22
N LEU A 123 3.91 0.34 7.36
CA LEU A 123 4.61 1.38 8.13
C LEU A 123 4.53 2.73 7.42
N GLY A 124 4.67 2.77 6.09
CA GLY A 124 4.53 4.01 5.31
C GLY A 124 3.16 4.67 5.50
N MET A 125 2.06 3.91 5.42
CA MET A 125 0.73 4.44 5.71
C MET A 125 0.62 4.98 7.14
N ARG A 126 1.20 4.28 8.12
CA ARG A 126 1.22 4.73 9.52
C ARG A 126 2.04 6.00 9.71
N ASP A 127 3.12 6.16 8.97
CA ASP A 127 3.96 7.34 9.01
C ASP A 127 3.22 8.56 8.42
N VAL A 128 2.52 8.41 7.29
CA VAL A 128 1.66 9.46 6.71
C VAL A 128 0.59 9.88 7.72
N ALA A 129 -0.12 8.91 8.32
CA ALA A 129 -1.13 9.19 9.33
C ALA A 129 -0.55 9.91 10.57
N ALA A 130 0.66 9.52 11.00
CA ALA A 130 1.34 10.14 12.13
C ALA A 130 1.74 11.60 11.85
N VAL A 131 2.36 11.84 10.69
CA VAL A 131 2.77 13.17 10.26
C VAL A 131 1.56 14.09 10.15
N TYR A 132 0.51 13.64 9.44
CA TYR A 132 -0.71 14.42 9.27
C TYR A 132 -1.38 14.75 10.62
N ALA A 133 -1.58 13.74 11.47
CA ALA A 133 -2.21 13.94 12.78
C ALA A 133 -1.38 14.81 13.72
N SER A 134 -0.06 14.84 13.56
CA SER A 134 0.83 15.71 14.32
C SER A 134 0.81 17.15 13.79
N ALA A 135 0.77 17.32 12.48
CA ALA A 135 0.70 18.64 11.83
C ALA A 135 -0.67 19.30 12.02
N LYS A 136 -1.75 18.49 12.08
CA LYS A 136 -3.14 18.96 12.24
C LYS A 136 -3.77 18.39 13.52
N PRO A 137 -3.47 18.95 14.70
CA PRO A 137 -3.95 18.41 15.99
C PRO A 137 -5.47 18.33 16.13
N GLN A 138 -6.21 19.18 15.40
CA GLN A 138 -7.67 19.22 15.43
C GLN A 138 -8.34 18.30 14.41
N THR A 139 -7.54 17.56 13.62
CA THR A 139 -8.08 16.69 12.57
C THR A 139 -9.09 15.68 13.09
N LYS A 140 -10.13 15.43 12.30
CA LYS A 140 -11.19 14.45 12.55
C LYS A 140 -11.11 13.25 11.61
N ILE A 141 -9.97 13.03 10.94
CA ILE A 141 -9.84 11.96 9.96
C ILE A 141 -10.14 10.57 10.53
N PHE A 142 -9.91 10.35 11.82
CA PHE A 142 -10.19 9.09 12.49
C PHE A 142 -11.60 8.99 13.06
N ASP A 143 -12.44 10.02 12.93
CA ASP A 143 -13.83 10.00 13.40
C ASP A 143 -14.78 9.24 12.46
N GLY A 144 -14.32 8.93 11.24
CA GLY A 144 -15.02 8.16 10.24
C GLY A 144 -14.18 7.08 9.60
N LYS A 145 -14.56 6.67 8.41
CA LYS A 145 -13.84 5.68 7.59
C LYS A 145 -13.05 6.36 6.47
N THR A 146 -11.95 5.73 6.08
CA THR A 146 -11.24 6.08 4.86
C THR A 146 -11.89 5.33 3.70
N LEU A 147 -12.39 6.05 2.71
CA LEU A 147 -12.83 5.46 1.46
C LEU A 147 -11.60 5.11 0.62
N THR A 148 -11.46 3.81 0.31
CA THR A 148 -10.31 3.31 -0.45
C THR A 148 -10.78 2.80 -1.80
N LEU A 149 -10.30 3.43 -2.87
CA LEU A 149 -10.53 3.00 -4.24
C LEU A 149 -9.26 2.36 -4.79
N GLY A 150 -9.30 1.05 -4.98
CA GLY A 150 -8.20 0.25 -5.50
C GLY A 150 -8.57 -0.52 -6.76
N GLY A 151 -7.57 -1.19 -7.34
CA GLY A 151 -7.75 -2.05 -8.50
C GLY A 151 -8.41 -3.39 -8.18
N SER A 152 -8.00 -4.43 -8.89
CA SER A 152 -8.48 -5.80 -8.70
C SER A 152 -7.33 -6.81 -8.73
N TYR A 153 -7.61 -8.04 -8.36
CA TYR A 153 -6.65 -9.15 -8.47
C TYR A 153 -7.34 -10.44 -8.96
N VAL A 154 -6.50 -11.35 -9.42
CA VAL A 154 -6.87 -12.74 -9.72
C VAL A 154 -6.02 -13.69 -8.87
N ARG A 155 -6.46 -14.93 -8.74
CA ARG A 155 -5.68 -16.01 -8.11
C ARG A 155 -5.31 -17.03 -9.16
N GLU A 156 -4.02 -17.26 -9.32
CA GLU A 156 -3.47 -18.23 -10.25
C GLU A 156 -2.35 -19.02 -9.58
N ASN A 157 -2.35 -20.34 -9.70
CA ASN A 157 -1.33 -21.24 -9.16
C ASN A 157 -0.97 -20.99 -7.67
N GLY A 158 -1.96 -20.61 -6.86
CA GLY A 158 -1.75 -20.29 -5.45
C GLY A 158 -1.20 -18.89 -5.19
N ALA A 159 -0.88 -18.12 -6.22
CA ALA A 159 -0.48 -16.73 -6.12
C ALA A 159 -1.67 -15.78 -6.30
N LEU A 160 -1.59 -14.62 -5.67
CA LEU A 160 -2.50 -13.49 -5.84
C LEU A 160 -1.78 -12.45 -6.72
N ILE A 161 -2.36 -12.14 -7.87
CA ILE A 161 -1.75 -11.30 -8.91
C ILE A 161 -2.72 -10.17 -9.25
N GLY A 162 -2.29 -8.92 -9.14
CA GLY A 162 -3.18 -7.81 -9.46
C GLY A 162 -2.55 -6.44 -9.25
N ASP A 163 -3.38 -5.41 -9.24
CA ASP A 163 -2.92 -4.08 -8.89
C ASP A 163 -2.37 -4.04 -7.47
N LEU A 164 -1.30 -3.31 -7.22
CA LEU A 164 -0.67 -3.24 -5.90
C LEU A 164 -1.68 -2.85 -4.81
N SER A 165 -2.59 -1.92 -5.09
CA SER A 165 -3.64 -1.51 -4.15
C SER A 165 -4.56 -2.67 -3.76
N ALA A 166 -4.96 -3.51 -4.72
CA ALA A 166 -5.78 -4.69 -4.46
C ALA A 166 -5.03 -5.75 -3.67
N VAL A 167 -3.74 -5.99 -4.00
CA VAL A 167 -2.86 -6.87 -3.23
C VAL A 167 -2.79 -6.40 -1.78
N LEU A 168 -2.56 -5.11 -1.54
CA LEU A 168 -2.45 -4.56 -0.19
C LEU A 168 -3.79 -4.62 0.57
N ILE A 169 -4.91 -4.30 -0.07
CA ILE A 169 -6.25 -4.41 0.52
C ILE A 169 -6.51 -5.84 0.98
N SER A 170 -6.14 -6.84 0.16
CA SER A 170 -6.32 -8.25 0.50
C SER A 170 -5.52 -8.72 1.72
N GLN A 171 -4.45 -8.00 2.07
CA GLN A 171 -3.60 -8.29 3.23
C GLN A 171 -4.03 -7.56 4.50
N THR A 172 -5.07 -6.71 4.43
CA THR A 172 -5.54 -5.99 5.62
C THR A 172 -6.28 -6.93 6.57
N PRO A 173 -6.10 -6.81 7.89
CA PRO A 173 -6.83 -7.61 8.87
C PRO A 173 -8.34 -7.37 8.78
N PHE A 174 -9.16 -8.35 9.19
CA PHE A 174 -10.62 -8.25 9.14
C PHE A 174 -11.17 -7.02 9.88
N TRP A 175 -10.57 -6.64 11.01
CA TRP A 175 -10.97 -5.46 11.79
C TRP A 175 -10.70 -4.13 11.08
N SER A 176 -9.90 -4.11 10.00
CA SER A 176 -9.66 -2.91 9.20
C SER A 176 -10.95 -2.34 8.58
N GLY A 177 -11.98 -3.17 8.41
CA GLY A 177 -13.31 -2.76 7.96
C GLY A 177 -14.00 -1.74 8.88
N TRP A 178 -13.55 -1.62 10.13
CA TRP A 178 -14.05 -0.55 11.04
C TRP A 178 -13.52 0.84 10.66
N PHE A 179 -12.44 0.91 9.90
CA PHE A 179 -11.74 2.16 9.53
C PHE A 179 -11.73 2.40 8.03
N ARG A 180 -12.20 1.42 7.24
CA ARG A 180 -12.18 1.46 5.78
C ARG A 180 -13.58 1.25 5.21
N ALA A 181 -13.87 1.94 4.12
CA ALA A 181 -14.99 1.70 3.23
C ALA A 181 -14.47 1.65 1.77
N PRO A 182 -15.13 0.95 0.88
CA PRO A 182 -16.21 -0.01 1.09
C PRO A 182 -15.73 -1.29 1.80
N LYS A 183 -16.60 -2.27 1.96
CA LYS A 183 -16.23 -3.62 2.37
C LYS A 183 -15.23 -4.23 1.39
N MET A 184 -14.49 -5.26 1.84
CA MET A 184 -13.44 -5.87 1.02
C MET A 184 -13.99 -6.46 -0.28
N GLU A 185 -15.15 -7.10 -0.22
CA GLU A 185 -15.82 -7.71 -1.36
C GLU A 185 -16.10 -6.66 -2.46
N THR A 186 -16.62 -5.50 -2.08
CA THR A 186 -16.88 -4.39 -3.00
C THR A 186 -15.61 -3.71 -3.49
N ALA A 187 -14.63 -3.50 -2.60
CA ALA A 187 -13.35 -2.89 -2.94
C ALA A 187 -12.59 -3.67 -4.03
N LEU A 188 -12.78 -4.98 -4.09
CA LEU A 188 -12.05 -5.90 -4.96
C LEU A 188 -12.83 -6.38 -6.18
N ILE A 189 -14.02 -5.85 -6.46
CA ILE A 189 -14.78 -6.15 -7.68
C ILE A 189 -13.89 -5.82 -8.90
N PRO A 190 -13.69 -6.75 -9.86
CA PRO A 190 -12.86 -6.49 -11.04
C PRO A 190 -13.44 -5.44 -11.98
N ASP A 191 -14.75 -5.50 -12.22
CA ASP A 191 -15.45 -4.56 -13.08
C ASP A 191 -15.57 -3.19 -12.40
N PHE A 192 -15.06 -2.15 -13.08
CA PHE A 192 -14.96 -0.82 -12.50
C PHE A 192 -16.32 -0.17 -12.26
N ASP A 193 -17.25 -0.28 -13.20
CA ASP A 193 -18.58 0.34 -13.06
C ASP A 193 -19.38 -0.32 -11.94
N ARG A 194 -19.38 -1.65 -11.88
CA ARG A 194 -20.02 -2.41 -10.77
C ARG A 194 -19.38 -2.10 -9.43
N LYS A 195 -18.06 -1.90 -9.40
CA LYS A 195 -17.35 -1.47 -8.19
C LYS A 195 -17.84 -0.10 -7.73
N ILE A 196 -17.91 0.87 -8.64
CA ILE A 196 -18.39 2.24 -8.34
C ILE A 196 -19.83 2.20 -7.83
N GLU A 197 -20.73 1.45 -8.48
CA GLU A 197 -22.10 1.28 -8.00
C GLU A 197 -22.16 0.68 -6.59
N GLY A 198 -21.37 -0.35 -6.34
CA GLY A 198 -21.26 -0.95 -5.02
C GLY A 198 -20.78 0.04 -3.96
N ILE A 199 -19.77 0.84 -4.29
CA ILE A 199 -19.24 1.90 -3.42
C ILE A 199 -20.34 2.96 -3.16
N CYS A 200 -21.05 3.44 -4.17
CA CYS A 200 -22.14 4.39 -3.99
C CYS A 200 -23.20 3.86 -3.03
N ARG A 201 -23.60 2.59 -3.20
CA ARG A 201 -24.61 1.95 -2.35
C ARG A 201 -24.16 1.82 -0.89
N GLU A 202 -22.91 1.47 -0.65
CA GLU A 202 -22.38 1.26 0.70
C GLU A 202 -21.98 2.56 1.37
N CYS A 203 -21.24 3.42 0.67
CA CYS A 203 -20.53 4.54 1.30
C CYS A 203 -21.40 5.78 1.52
N THR A 204 -22.51 5.93 0.80
CA THR A 204 -23.47 7.04 1.04
C THR A 204 -24.15 6.97 2.41
N ARG A 205 -24.06 5.82 3.09
CA ARG A 205 -24.59 5.60 4.45
C ARG A 205 -23.51 5.61 5.53
N GLU A 206 -22.25 5.82 5.14
CA GLU A 206 -21.09 5.76 6.02
C GLU A 206 -20.50 7.16 6.26
N LYS A 207 -19.96 7.37 7.43
CA LYS A 207 -19.21 8.58 7.71
C LYS A 207 -17.82 8.48 7.09
N ILE A 208 -17.64 9.07 5.92
CA ILE A 208 -16.34 9.13 5.23
C ILE A 208 -15.61 10.40 5.66
N THR A 209 -14.38 10.26 6.11
CA THR A 209 -13.53 11.37 6.60
C THR A 209 -12.19 11.47 5.88
N ALA A 210 -11.87 10.51 5.02
CA ALA A 210 -10.66 10.52 4.21
C ALA A 210 -10.86 9.71 2.93
N PHE A 211 -10.07 10.02 1.90
CA PHE A 211 -10.00 9.26 0.65
C PHE A 211 -8.59 8.72 0.44
N ALA A 212 -8.49 7.51 -0.11
CA ALA A 212 -7.24 6.92 -0.54
C ALA A 212 -7.43 6.22 -1.89
N GLY A 213 -6.64 6.63 -2.89
CA GLY A 213 -6.71 6.07 -4.23
C GLY A 213 -6.10 7.00 -5.26
N VAL A 214 -6.17 6.60 -6.53
CA VAL A 214 -5.70 7.40 -7.65
C VAL A 214 -6.60 8.64 -7.79
N PRO A 215 -6.06 9.87 -7.85
CA PRO A 215 -6.87 11.09 -7.86
C PRO A 215 -7.94 11.14 -8.96
N SER A 216 -7.60 10.74 -10.19
CA SER A 216 -8.56 10.70 -11.31
C SER A 216 -9.72 9.73 -11.05
N TRP A 217 -9.45 8.58 -10.46
CA TRP A 217 -10.51 7.62 -10.09
C TRP A 217 -11.39 8.15 -8.97
N ASN A 218 -10.80 8.84 -8.00
CA ASN A 218 -11.57 9.49 -6.94
C ASN A 218 -12.51 10.57 -7.51
N LEU A 219 -12.07 11.35 -8.50
CA LEU A 219 -12.94 12.33 -9.17
C LEU A 219 -14.13 11.66 -9.89
N VAL A 220 -13.89 10.55 -10.59
CA VAL A 220 -14.96 9.75 -11.22
C VAL A 220 -15.95 9.25 -10.17
N LEU A 221 -15.42 8.68 -9.07
CA LEU A 221 -16.25 8.21 -7.96
C LEU A 221 -17.08 9.35 -7.34
N MET A 222 -16.47 10.48 -7.06
CA MET A 222 -17.16 11.64 -6.48
C MET A 222 -18.33 12.11 -7.37
N ARG A 223 -18.12 12.19 -8.69
CA ARG A 223 -19.17 12.51 -9.66
C ARG A 223 -20.29 11.48 -9.62
N ARG A 224 -19.97 10.20 -9.65
CA ARG A 224 -20.96 9.11 -9.59
C ARG A 224 -21.75 9.10 -8.29
N VAL A 225 -21.12 9.44 -7.16
CA VAL A 225 -21.81 9.58 -5.87
C VAL A 225 -22.86 10.71 -5.91
N LEU A 226 -22.52 11.86 -6.50
CA LEU A 226 -23.48 12.97 -6.68
C LEU A 226 -24.63 12.59 -7.60
N GLU A 227 -24.34 11.97 -8.74
CA GLU A 227 -25.37 11.44 -9.67
C GLU A 227 -26.29 10.42 -8.97
N TYR A 228 -25.71 9.47 -8.24
CA TYR A 228 -26.46 8.43 -7.52
C TYR A 228 -27.39 8.98 -6.43
N THR A 229 -26.94 10.03 -5.74
CA THR A 229 -27.69 10.60 -4.61
C THR A 229 -28.60 11.76 -5.00
N GLY A 230 -28.44 12.32 -6.20
CA GLY A 230 -29.15 13.54 -6.63
C GLY A 230 -28.73 14.78 -5.86
N LYS A 231 -27.57 14.76 -5.19
CA LYS A 231 -27.07 15.90 -4.39
C LYS A 231 -26.17 16.81 -5.22
N SER A 232 -26.08 18.08 -4.80
CA SER A 232 -25.28 19.09 -5.50
C SER A 232 -23.82 19.11 -5.05
N ASN A 233 -23.54 18.67 -3.81
CA ASN A 233 -22.17 18.60 -3.30
C ASN A 233 -21.97 17.39 -2.36
N LEU A 234 -20.71 17.01 -2.16
CA LEU A 234 -20.36 15.84 -1.36
C LEU A 234 -20.55 16.01 0.14
N LEU A 235 -20.59 17.25 0.63
CA LEU A 235 -20.85 17.53 2.06
C LEU A 235 -22.26 17.12 2.46
N GLU A 236 -23.21 17.12 1.51
CA GLU A 236 -24.58 16.68 1.72
C GLU A 236 -24.74 15.15 1.71
N VAL A 237 -23.76 14.44 1.11
CA VAL A 237 -23.84 12.98 0.96
C VAL A 237 -23.09 12.27 2.07
N CYS A 238 -21.83 12.62 2.18
CA CYS A 238 -20.92 12.09 3.18
C CYS A 238 -20.65 13.24 4.13
N LEU A 239 -20.69 13.00 5.41
CA LEU A 239 -20.20 13.96 6.39
C LEU A 239 -18.66 14.11 6.20
N LEU A 240 -18.26 14.51 5.00
CA LEU A 240 -16.92 14.93 4.68
C LEU A 240 -16.63 16.20 5.43
N TYR A 241 -16.10 16.06 6.61
CA TYR A 241 -15.60 17.19 7.35
C TYR A 241 -14.21 17.53 6.80
N THR A 242 -14.19 18.34 5.75
CA THR A 242 -12.96 18.95 5.22
C THR A 242 -12.78 20.32 5.86
N SER A 243 -12.64 20.39 7.18
CA SER A 243 -12.37 21.67 7.85
C SER A 243 -10.98 22.25 7.55
N ASP A 244 -10.12 21.49 6.87
CA ASP A 244 -8.70 21.85 6.74
C ASP A 244 -8.24 22.14 5.30
N ALA A 245 -9.12 22.06 4.30
CA ALA A 245 -8.77 22.30 2.90
C ALA A 245 -9.50 23.48 2.25
N ALA A 246 -10.34 24.19 2.99
CA ALA A 246 -11.15 25.29 2.47
C ALA A 246 -10.71 26.70 2.95
N ASP A 247 -9.69 26.77 3.80
CA ASP A 247 -9.24 28.04 4.40
C ASP A 247 -7.82 28.48 3.91
N GLU A 248 -7.34 27.96 2.75
CA GLU A 248 -6.18 28.50 2.05
C GLU A 248 -6.52 28.97 0.65
#